data_11e4507608e77b6469de36355cfe0b0e
#
_entry.id   11e4507608e77b6469de36355cfe0b0e
#
_cell.length_a   1.000
_cell.length_b   1.000
_cell.length_c   1.000
_cell.angle_alpha   90.00
_cell.angle_beta   90.00
_cell.angle_gamma   90.00
#
_symmetry.space_group_name_H-M   'P 1'
#
loop_
_entity.id
_entity.type
_entity.pdbx_description
1 polymer ?
#
loop_
_entity_poly.entity_id
_entity_poly.type
_entity_poly.pdbx_seq_one_letter_code
_entity_poly.pdbx_strand_id
1 'polypeptide(L)'
;VPSGVYDSPHFDFHFYLTSDIERKQITPGPCTGLMNCVQEQIAIMPLPSQFIHSDFINTQLAFAHMGNHYVDSTSPELNGGDFTHTFIQGSYDSQITFYEPMVSRDFLLEKPNFCTPIKTPMAFETAGYYPTKYCMRYKPANQMYRVSLEGFVYREAY
;
A
#
# COMPACT_ATOMS: atom_id res chain seq x y z
N VAL A 1 -5.85 -9.00 0.04
CA VAL A 1 -5.93 -8.67 -1.40
C VAL A 1 -7.02 -9.55 -1.98
N PRO A 2 -7.94 -9.04 -2.83
CA PRO A 2 -9.01 -9.84 -3.40
C PRO A 2 -8.46 -11.04 -4.17
N SER A 3 -8.97 -12.24 -3.90
CA SER A 3 -8.63 -13.47 -4.62
C SER A 3 -8.98 -13.33 -6.10
N GLY A 4 -8.14 -13.78 -7.00
CA GLY A 4 -8.35 -13.73 -8.44
C GLY A 4 -7.86 -12.44 -9.11
N VAL A 5 -7.46 -11.42 -8.37
CA VAL A 5 -7.01 -10.14 -8.91
C VAL A 5 -5.49 -10.07 -8.99
N TYR A 6 -4.81 -10.46 -7.92
CA TYR A 6 -3.35 -10.40 -7.81
C TYR A 6 -2.70 -11.80 -7.75
N ASP A 7 -3.32 -12.79 -8.40
CA ASP A 7 -2.82 -14.17 -8.41
C ASP A 7 -1.63 -14.35 -9.35
N SER A 8 -1.42 -13.44 -10.30
CA SER A 8 -0.24 -13.47 -11.18
C SER A 8 1.03 -13.14 -10.39
N PRO A 9 2.20 -13.70 -10.78
CA PRO A 9 3.47 -13.36 -10.13
C PRO A 9 3.72 -11.85 -10.14
N HIS A 10 4.01 -11.28 -8.97
CA HIS A 10 4.20 -9.84 -8.78
C HIS A 10 5.22 -9.54 -7.68
N PHE A 11 5.54 -8.27 -7.53
CA PHE A 11 6.44 -7.74 -6.51
C PHE A 11 5.75 -6.60 -5.76
N ASP A 12 5.88 -6.61 -4.43
CA ASP A 12 5.33 -5.67 -3.49
C ASP A 12 6.48 -4.88 -2.86
N PHE A 13 6.42 -3.55 -2.94
CA PHE A 13 7.46 -2.67 -2.42
C PHE A 13 6.90 -1.84 -1.27
N HIS A 14 7.15 -2.28 -0.05
CA HIS A 14 6.66 -1.62 1.16
C HIS A 14 7.58 -0.47 1.60
N PHE A 15 7.03 0.73 1.64
CA PHE A 15 7.65 1.91 2.22
C PHE A 15 6.96 2.22 3.54
N TYR A 16 7.53 1.77 4.64
CA TYR A 16 6.94 1.90 5.97
C TYR A 16 7.03 3.32 6.51
N LEU A 17 5.94 3.79 7.10
CA LEU A 17 5.83 5.03 7.87
C LEU A 17 6.02 4.80 9.36
N THR A 18 5.94 3.54 9.79
CA THR A 18 6.19 3.08 11.15
C THR A 18 7.62 2.57 11.29
N SER A 19 8.16 2.60 12.49
CA SER A 19 9.46 2.00 12.79
C SER A 19 9.44 0.47 12.66
N ASP A 20 10.62 -0.13 12.46
CA ASP A 20 10.76 -1.60 12.40
C ASP A 20 10.32 -2.28 13.72
N ILE A 21 10.49 -1.59 14.85
CA ILE A 21 10.04 -2.09 16.15
C ILE A 21 8.53 -2.12 16.23
N GLU A 22 7.87 -1.04 15.86
CA GLU A 22 6.40 -0.94 15.89
C GLU A 22 5.75 -1.92 14.92
N ARG A 23 6.21 -1.97 13.66
CA ARG A 23 5.63 -2.90 12.69
C ARG A 23 5.75 -4.37 13.10
N LYS A 24 6.85 -4.77 13.77
CA LYS A 24 7.05 -6.13 14.27
C LYS A 24 6.10 -6.51 15.42
N GLN A 25 5.47 -5.54 16.05
CA GLN A 25 4.44 -5.77 17.05
C GLN A 25 3.06 -6.04 16.43
N ILE A 26 2.89 -5.76 15.14
CA ILE A 26 1.67 -6.08 14.42
C ILE A 26 1.64 -7.59 14.16
N THR A 27 0.85 -8.31 14.91
CA THR A 27 0.75 -9.77 14.83
C THR A 27 -0.72 -10.23 14.65
N PRO A 28 -1.48 -9.67 13.70
CA PRO A 28 -2.84 -10.10 13.45
C PRO A 28 -2.81 -11.55 12.96
N GLY A 29 -3.84 -12.28 13.28
CA GLY A 29 -3.99 -13.65 12.85
C GLY A 29 -5.46 -14.04 12.84
N PRO A 30 -5.79 -15.17 12.20
CA PRO A 30 -7.17 -15.63 12.17
C PRO A 30 -7.69 -15.82 13.58
N CYS A 31 -8.89 -15.33 13.85
CA CYS A 31 -9.59 -15.42 15.13
C CYS A 31 -10.03 -16.88 15.47
N THR A 32 -9.38 -17.86 14.90
CA THR A 32 -9.70 -19.30 15.04
C THR A 32 -9.02 -20.00 16.21
N GLY A 33 -8.27 -19.29 16.99
CA GLY A 33 -7.64 -19.83 18.20
C GLY A 33 -7.23 -18.67 19.09
N LEU A 34 -7.56 -18.70 20.27
CA LEU A 34 -7.33 -17.84 21.43
C LEU A 34 -6.25 -16.70 21.35
N MET A 35 -5.45 -16.65 20.31
CA MET A 35 -4.39 -15.64 20.16
C MET A 35 -4.70 -14.73 18.96
N ASN A 36 -4.64 -13.45 19.20
CA ASN A 36 -4.65 -12.38 18.19
C ASN A 36 -6.01 -11.93 17.61
N CYS A 37 -7.17 -12.44 18.06
CA CYS A 37 -8.46 -11.89 17.65
C CYS A 37 -8.58 -10.38 17.93
N VAL A 38 -8.09 -9.93 19.07
CA VAL A 38 -8.11 -8.49 19.42
C VAL A 38 -7.22 -7.70 18.46
N GLN A 39 -6.06 -8.22 18.13
CA GLN A 39 -5.15 -7.55 17.19
C GLN A 39 -5.66 -7.55 15.75
N GLU A 40 -6.36 -8.61 15.33
CA GLU A 40 -7.02 -8.63 14.03
C GLU A 40 -8.10 -7.53 13.96
N GLN A 41 -8.92 -7.39 14.99
CA GLN A 41 -9.93 -6.33 15.06
C GLN A 41 -9.30 -4.94 15.04
N ILE A 42 -8.21 -4.72 15.76
CA ILE A 42 -7.46 -3.46 15.72
C ILE A 42 -6.89 -3.23 14.33
N ALA A 43 -6.31 -4.27 13.72
CA ALA A 43 -5.69 -4.17 12.40
C ALA A 43 -6.68 -3.73 11.31
N ILE A 44 -7.90 -4.26 11.31
CA ILE A 44 -8.92 -3.94 10.31
C ILE A 44 -9.76 -2.70 10.64
N MET A 45 -9.48 -2.01 11.74
CA MET A 45 -10.16 -0.74 12.06
C MET A 45 -10.02 0.24 10.91
N PRO A 46 -11.14 0.87 10.49
CA PRO A 46 -11.10 1.77 9.35
C PRO A 46 -10.30 3.04 9.65
N LEU A 47 -9.56 3.50 8.65
CA LEU A 47 -8.98 4.84 8.69
C LEU A 47 -10.10 5.89 8.72
N PRO A 48 -9.94 7.00 9.46
CA PRO A 48 -10.85 8.14 9.33
C PRO A 48 -10.88 8.63 7.87
N SER A 49 -12.06 8.90 7.37
CA SER A 49 -12.31 9.17 5.94
C SER A 49 -11.52 10.36 5.37
N GLN A 50 -11.15 11.32 6.23
CA GLN A 50 -10.32 12.45 5.81
C GLN A 50 -8.85 12.08 5.58
N PHE A 51 -8.35 10.99 6.16
CA PHE A 51 -6.95 10.55 6.07
C PHE A 51 -6.68 9.52 4.98
N ILE A 52 -7.70 9.14 4.22
CA ILE A 52 -7.57 8.27 3.04
C ILE A 52 -8.38 8.82 1.88
N HIS A 53 -7.88 8.66 0.65
CA HIS A 53 -8.65 9.08 -0.52
C HIS A 53 -9.88 8.16 -0.70
N SER A 54 -11.01 8.73 -1.10
CA SER A 54 -12.32 8.05 -1.21
C SER A 54 -12.34 6.84 -2.14
N ASP A 55 -11.42 6.76 -3.09
CA ASP A 55 -11.32 5.63 -4.02
C ASP A 55 -10.73 4.37 -3.36
N PHE A 56 -10.05 4.52 -2.22
CA PHE A 56 -9.50 3.37 -1.52
C PHE A 56 -10.53 2.66 -0.66
N ILE A 57 -10.62 1.36 -0.81
CA ILE A 57 -11.51 0.50 -0.04
C ILE A 57 -10.73 -0.38 0.94
N ASN A 58 -11.29 -0.52 2.14
CA ASN A 58 -10.76 -1.40 3.17
C ASN A 58 -11.03 -2.87 2.79
N THR A 59 -9.98 -3.65 2.55
CA THR A 59 -10.12 -5.07 2.20
C THR A 59 -10.42 -5.96 3.41
N GLN A 60 -10.20 -5.46 4.63
CA GLN A 60 -10.25 -6.22 5.88
C GLN A 60 -9.29 -7.42 5.90
N LEU A 61 -8.23 -7.36 5.13
CA LEU A 61 -7.17 -8.36 5.07
C LEU A 61 -5.92 -7.84 5.74
N ALA A 62 -5.66 -8.32 6.93
CA ALA A 62 -4.51 -7.92 7.73
C ALA A 62 -3.45 -9.04 7.79
N PHE A 63 -2.20 -8.64 7.67
CA PHE A 63 -1.04 -9.53 7.70
C PHE A 63 -0.07 -9.13 8.82
N ALA A 64 0.64 -10.11 9.35
CA ALA A 64 1.66 -9.87 10.37
C ALA A 64 2.74 -8.91 9.82
N HIS A 65 3.18 -7.98 10.67
CA HIS A 65 4.19 -6.97 10.38
C HIS A 65 3.83 -5.94 9.30
N MET A 66 2.58 -5.95 8.84
CA MET A 66 2.06 -5.04 7.82
C MET A 66 0.82 -4.28 8.32
N GLY A 67 -0.18 -5.03 8.79
CA GLY A 67 -1.51 -4.53 9.08
C GLY A 67 -2.47 -4.82 7.94
N ASN A 68 -3.54 -4.05 7.87
CA ASN A 68 -4.60 -4.14 6.89
C ASN A 68 -4.20 -3.46 5.58
N HIS A 69 -4.86 -3.84 4.48
CA HIS A 69 -4.59 -3.32 3.14
C HIS A 69 -5.80 -2.58 2.57
N TYR A 70 -5.54 -1.43 1.97
CA TYR A 70 -6.49 -0.65 1.21
C TYR A 70 -6.11 -0.65 -0.26
N VAL A 71 -7.05 -1.02 -1.13
CA VAL A 71 -6.86 -1.05 -2.59
C VAL A 71 -7.64 0.05 -3.27
N ASP A 72 -7.13 0.58 -4.37
CA ASP A 72 -7.82 1.58 -5.19
C ASP A 72 -8.94 0.92 -5.99
N SER A 73 -10.18 1.17 -5.63
CA SER A 73 -11.37 0.60 -6.30
C SER A 73 -11.50 0.96 -7.78
N THR A 74 -10.79 2.00 -8.22
CA THR A 74 -10.82 2.47 -9.62
C THR A 74 -9.65 1.91 -10.44
N SER A 75 -8.78 1.11 -9.83
CA SER A 75 -7.65 0.51 -10.56
C SER A 75 -8.13 -0.45 -11.66
N PRO A 76 -7.41 -0.54 -12.79
CA PRO A 76 -7.83 -1.36 -13.93
C PRO A 76 -8.11 -2.81 -13.56
N GLU A 77 -7.26 -3.43 -12.77
CA GLU A 77 -7.36 -4.84 -12.37
C GLU A 77 -8.59 -5.17 -11.54
N LEU A 78 -9.18 -4.18 -10.85
CA LEU A 78 -10.45 -4.33 -10.13
C LEU A 78 -11.66 -4.06 -11.01
N ASN A 79 -11.44 -3.57 -12.24
CA ASN A 79 -12.49 -3.18 -13.18
C ASN A 79 -12.40 -3.96 -14.51
N GLY A 80 -11.88 -5.19 -14.47
CA GLY A 80 -11.82 -6.10 -15.61
C GLY A 80 -10.65 -5.89 -16.56
N GLY A 81 -9.70 -5.02 -16.20
CA GLY A 81 -8.43 -4.85 -16.90
C GLY A 81 -7.32 -5.75 -16.35
N ASP A 82 -6.17 -5.71 -16.99
CA ASP A 82 -5.01 -6.47 -16.56
C ASP A 82 -4.31 -5.82 -15.37
N PHE A 83 -3.79 -6.65 -14.47
CA PHE A 83 -2.89 -6.19 -13.42
C PHE A 83 -1.50 -5.95 -13.99
N THR A 84 -1.13 -4.70 -14.17
CA THR A 84 0.22 -4.28 -14.54
C THR A 84 0.97 -3.70 -13.32
N HIS A 85 0.47 -2.63 -12.75
CA HIS A 85 0.95 -2.01 -11.52
C HIS A 85 -0.19 -1.31 -10.80
N THR A 86 -0.08 -1.21 -9.49
CA THR A 86 -1.06 -0.52 -8.65
C THR A 86 -0.38 0.10 -7.42
N PHE A 87 -1.14 0.82 -6.61
CA PHE A 87 -0.68 1.43 -5.38
C PHE A 87 -1.64 1.09 -4.25
N ILE A 88 -1.11 0.44 -3.23
CA ILE A 88 -1.83 0.03 -2.02
C ILE A 88 -1.37 0.88 -0.84
N GLN A 89 -2.23 1.03 0.15
CA GLN A 89 -1.90 1.65 1.43
C GLN A 89 -2.20 0.68 2.56
N GLY A 90 -1.29 0.60 3.53
CA GLY A 90 -1.49 -0.21 4.72
C GLY A 90 -1.96 0.60 5.90
N SER A 91 -2.69 -0.04 6.81
CA SER A 91 -3.10 0.57 8.07
C SER A 91 -3.05 -0.41 9.24
N TYR A 92 -2.92 0.16 10.44
CA TYR A 92 -3.08 -0.55 11.69
C TYR A 92 -3.55 0.46 12.74
N ASP A 93 -4.50 0.05 13.58
CA ASP A 93 -5.06 0.91 14.64
C ASP A 93 -5.52 2.29 14.12
N SER A 94 -6.25 2.29 13.01
CA SER A 94 -6.75 3.49 12.33
C SER A 94 -5.66 4.47 11.85
N GLN A 95 -4.40 4.05 11.72
CA GLN A 95 -3.27 4.85 11.23
C GLN A 95 -2.63 4.22 10.00
N ILE A 96 -2.13 5.04 9.07
CA ILE A 96 -1.40 4.54 7.90
C ILE A 96 -0.03 4.00 8.33
N THR A 97 0.28 2.77 7.93
CA THR A 97 1.54 2.08 8.29
C THR A 97 2.54 2.03 7.15
N PHE A 98 2.08 1.96 5.90
CA PHE A 98 2.96 1.90 4.72
C PHE A 98 2.29 2.36 3.44
N TYR A 99 3.11 2.66 2.46
CA TYR A 99 2.77 2.81 1.05
C TYR A 99 3.39 1.67 0.26
N GLU A 100 2.63 1.10 -0.69
CA GLU A 100 3.03 -0.10 -1.39
C GLU A 100 2.72 0.00 -2.89
N PRO A 101 3.66 0.46 -3.71
CA PRO A 101 3.64 0.17 -5.14
C PRO A 101 3.76 -1.33 -5.38
N MET A 102 2.83 -1.91 -6.12
CA MET A 102 2.87 -3.29 -6.61
C MET A 102 3.05 -3.30 -8.12
N VAL A 103 3.69 -4.34 -8.64
CA VAL A 103 3.91 -4.49 -10.08
C VAL A 103 3.92 -5.97 -10.48
N SER A 104 3.23 -6.30 -11.56
CA SER A 104 3.27 -7.64 -12.09
C SER A 104 4.64 -7.96 -12.72
N ARG A 105 5.05 -9.23 -12.61
CA ARG A 105 6.30 -9.69 -13.20
C ARG A 105 6.31 -9.48 -14.71
N ASP A 106 5.19 -9.77 -15.39
CA ASP A 106 5.11 -9.67 -16.84
C ASP A 106 5.28 -8.23 -17.31
N PHE A 107 4.68 -7.26 -16.63
CA PHE A 107 4.90 -5.85 -16.91
C PHE A 107 6.35 -5.41 -16.64
N LEU A 108 7.01 -5.94 -15.60
CA LEU A 108 8.44 -5.67 -15.37
C LEU A 108 9.32 -6.16 -16.51
N LEU A 109 8.99 -7.30 -17.15
CA LEU A 109 9.76 -7.83 -18.26
C LEU A 109 9.74 -6.93 -19.49
N GLU A 110 8.76 -6.04 -19.62
CA GLU A 110 8.70 -4.98 -20.64
C GLU A 110 9.68 -3.82 -20.38
N LYS A 111 10.39 -3.84 -19.23
CA LYS A 111 11.36 -2.82 -18.83
C LYS A 111 10.77 -1.41 -18.77
N PRO A 112 9.65 -1.21 -18.04
CA PRO A 112 8.94 0.06 -18.01
C PRO A 112 9.75 1.17 -17.37
N ASN A 113 9.46 2.40 -17.82
CA ASN A 113 9.92 3.64 -17.19
C ASN A 113 8.72 4.58 -17.07
N PHE A 114 8.17 4.70 -15.86
CA PHE A 114 6.98 5.51 -15.62
C PHE A 114 6.94 6.12 -14.23
N CYS A 115 6.08 7.11 -14.08
CA CYS A 115 5.63 7.62 -12.78
C CYS A 115 4.11 7.74 -12.81
N THR A 116 3.46 7.33 -11.73
CA THR A 116 2.02 7.44 -11.55
C THR A 116 1.72 8.33 -10.35
N PRO A 117 0.80 9.29 -10.45
CA PRO A 117 0.34 10.07 -9.31
C PRO A 117 -0.24 9.17 -8.21
N ILE A 118 0.03 9.54 -6.94
CA ILE A 118 -0.62 8.95 -5.77
C ILE A 118 -1.86 9.78 -5.46
N LYS A 119 -3.00 9.14 -5.31
CA LYS A 119 -4.23 9.78 -4.85
C LYS A 119 -4.06 10.20 -3.40
N THR A 120 -4.16 11.50 -3.14
CA THR A 120 -3.94 12.08 -1.82
C THR A 120 -5.23 12.20 -1.02
N PRO A 121 -5.20 11.99 0.30
CA PRO A 121 -6.35 12.22 1.17
C PRO A 121 -6.66 13.72 1.28
N MET A 122 -7.81 14.05 1.90
CA MET A 122 -8.18 15.44 2.18
C MET A 122 -7.33 16.08 3.28
N ALA A 123 -6.84 15.27 4.23
CA ALA A 123 -6.07 15.71 5.37
C ALA A 123 -4.98 14.68 5.73
N PHE A 124 -4.01 15.09 6.53
CA PHE A 124 -2.94 14.23 7.03
C PHE A 124 -2.94 14.25 8.55
N GLU A 125 -2.79 13.08 9.16
CA GLU A 125 -2.82 12.95 10.63
C GLU A 125 -1.58 13.58 11.27
N THR A 126 -0.43 13.47 10.60
CA THR A 126 0.85 13.97 11.09
C THR A 126 1.44 14.94 10.08
N ALA A 127 1.98 16.06 10.55
CA ALA A 127 2.70 17.00 9.71
C ALA A 127 3.99 16.37 9.15
N GLY A 128 4.26 16.57 7.87
CA GLY A 128 5.44 15.99 7.25
C GLY A 128 5.47 16.11 5.73
N TYR A 129 6.47 15.48 5.13
CA TYR A 129 6.61 15.41 3.68
C TYR A 129 6.00 14.12 3.16
N TYR A 130 5.02 14.24 2.28
CA TYR A 130 4.30 13.12 1.69
C TYR A 130 4.54 13.04 0.19
N PRO A 131 4.74 11.83 -0.37
CA PRO A 131 4.97 11.66 -1.81
C PRO A 131 3.69 11.94 -2.60
N THR A 132 3.85 12.47 -3.80
CA THR A 132 2.74 12.71 -4.73
C THR A 132 2.73 11.76 -5.92
N LYS A 133 3.76 10.95 -6.08
CA LYS A 133 3.86 9.93 -7.14
C LYS A 133 4.78 8.80 -6.71
N TYR A 134 4.56 7.63 -7.31
CA TYR A 134 5.51 6.53 -7.30
C TYR A 134 6.07 6.33 -8.71
N CYS A 135 7.32 5.91 -8.79
CA CYS A 135 8.00 5.73 -10.06
C CYS A 135 8.71 4.39 -10.10
N MET A 136 8.74 3.82 -11.31
CA MET A 136 9.51 2.62 -11.61
C MET A 136 10.35 2.86 -12.84
N ARG A 137 11.66 2.61 -12.73
CA ARG A 137 12.62 2.89 -13.81
C ARG A 137 13.58 1.73 -13.98
N TYR A 138 13.60 1.17 -15.18
CA TYR A 138 14.62 0.22 -15.59
C TYR A 138 15.92 0.95 -15.93
N LYS A 139 17.04 0.42 -15.44
CA LYS A 139 18.40 0.92 -15.71
C LYS A 139 19.18 -0.11 -16.54
N PRO A 140 19.31 0.08 -17.85
CA PRO A 140 19.97 -0.89 -18.73
C PRO A 140 21.43 -1.17 -18.35
N ALA A 141 22.15 -0.16 -17.86
CA ALA A 141 23.58 -0.25 -17.55
C ALA A 141 23.91 -1.34 -16.51
N ASN A 142 23.01 -1.62 -15.58
CA ASN A 142 23.20 -2.63 -14.54
C ASN A 142 22.03 -3.62 -14.45
N GLN A 143 21.10 -3.56 -15.39
CA GLN A 143 19.91 -4.41 -15.47
C GLN A 143 19.04 -4.40 -14.17
N MET A 144 18.96 -3.24 -13.54
CA MET A 144 18.25 -3.07 -12.27
C MET A 144 17.00 -2.20 -12.45
N TYR A 145 16.01 -2.46 -11.59
CA TYR A 145 14.87 -1.56 -11.41
C TYR A 145 15.10 -0.64 -10.21
N ARG A 146 14.67 0.59 -10.34
CA ARG A 146 14.51 1.52 -9.22
C ARG A 146 13.03 1.77 -9.01
N VAL A 147 12.54 1.40 -7.84
CA VAL A 147 11.22 1.80 -7.35
C VAL A 147 11.42 2.94 -6.36
N SER A 148 10.64 4.00 -6.48
CA SER A 148 10.80 5.19 -5.64
C SER A 148 9.46 5.90 -5.42
N LEU A 149 9.34 6.51 -4.26
CA LEU A 149 8.32 7.51 -3.96
C LEU A 149 8.95 8.89 -4.22
N GLU A 150 8.25 9.78 -4.92
CA GLU A 150 8.80 11.04 -5.40
C GLU A 150 7.79 12.20 -5.31
N GLY A 151 8.28 13.42 -5.54
CA GLY A 151 7.45 14.62 -5.54
C GLY A 151 6.92 14.94 -4.14
N PHE A 152 7.79 14.86 -3.12
CA PHE A 152 7.41 15.11 -1.75
C PHE A 152 6.95 16.55 -1.52
N VAL A 153 5.78 16.72 -0.92
CA VAL A 153 5.18 18.00 -0.56
C VAL A 153 4.91 18.01 0.92
N TYR A 154 5.25 19.12 1.57
CA TYR A 154 4.94 19.29 3.00
C TYR A 154 3.43 19.41 3.20
N ARG A 155 2.92 18.74 4.21
CA ARG A 155 1.53 18.76 4.64
C ARG A 155 1.47 19.05 6.13
N GLU A 156 0.58 19.94 6.50
CA GLU A 156 0.27 20.18 7.90
C GLU A 156 -0.57 19.05 8.48
N ALA A 157 -0.48 18.84 9.78
CA ALA A 157 -1.41 17.95 10.49
C ALA A 157 -2.80 18.59 10.54
N TYR A 158 -3.82 17.75 10.44
CA TYR A 158 -5.23 18.14 10.57
C TYR A 158 -5.60 18.33 12.06
#